data_72eea87ef8a2fa39b0ccd74a6f26ec3c
#
_entry.id   72eea87ef8a2fa39b0ccd74a6f26ec3c
#
_cell.length_a   1.000
_cell.length_b   1.000
_cell.length_c   1.000
_cell.angle_alpha   90.00
_cell.angle_beta   90.00
_cell.angle_gamma   90.00
#
_symmetry.space_group_name_H-M   'P 1'
#
loop_
_entity.id
_entity.type
_entity.pdbx_description
1 polymer ?
#
loop_
_entity_poly.entity_id
_entity_poly.type
_entity_poly.pdbx_seq_one_letter_code
_entity_poly.pdbx_strand_id
1 'polypeptide(L)'
;MANEANRPNRQILLIERPSGRLEERHFKAMDAMIGEPGPGEVLCRTILLSIDPANRAWMRGRTYRAQLNEGDVMAGFTLAEVVAENGSGIPVGTIVTCENGWQEYAIHPAKAVRPLPIKGALTHHMSVMGITGLTAYFGLLEVGRPKAGETVAVSAAAGATGNVVGQIARIVGCRTIGISGSDEKNDMLRRDLGFDATVNYRSETLREDLRSAGPRGIDVYFDNVGGPLLDAILPVMNRHGRVVCCGSVSQYDSEGAPVGSRLVPGLVIVSRLRLEGFIVSDYEDRWLEAEEQIAKWIAEGKLQVLEEVIYGLDSAPEALIGLLAGANTGKRMVRVGPDPE
;
A
#
# COMPACT_ATOMS: atom_id res chain seq x y z
N MET A 1 10.22 14.85 -33.61
CA MET A 1 9.58 14.06 -32.55
C MET A 1 8.66 13.06 -33.22
N ALA A 2 8.84 11.75 -33.00
CA ALA A 2 7.95 10.74 -33.58
C ALA A 2 6.56 10.94 -32.96
N ASN A 3 5.52 10.90 -33.79
CA ASN A 3 4.14 11.04 -33.35
C ASN A 3 3.78 9.84 -32.45
N GLU A 4 3.73 10.01 -31.11
CA GLU A 4 3.47 8.94 -30.15
C GLU A 4 2.06 8.35 -30.29
N ALA A 5 1.16 9.07 -30.97
CA ALA A 5 -0.23 8.65 -31.23
C ALA A 5 -0.39 7.38 -32.10
N ASN A 6 0.67 6.81 -32.63
CA ASN A 6 0.67 5.59 -33.47
C ASN A 6 1.54 4.46 -32.89
N ARG A 7 1.81 4.44 -31.59
CA ARG A 7 2.59 3.38 -30.95
C ARG A 7 1.68 2.30 -30.35
N PRO A 8 2.12 1.04 -30.33
CA PRO A 8 1.48 0.04 -29.47
C PRO A 8 1.48 0.49 -28.01
N ASN A 9 0.40 0.24 -27.32
CA ASN A 9 0.24 0.43 -25.88
C ASN A 9 0.14 -0.96 -25.24
N ARG A 10 1.22 -1.44 -24.65
CA ARG A 10 1.23 -2.71 -23.93
C ARG A 10 0.33 -2.62 -22.72
N GLN A 11 -0.58 -3.59 -22.55
CA GLN A 11 -1.59 -3.65 -21.49
C GLN A 11 -1.61 -5.04 -20.88
N ILE A 12 -1.90 -5.12 -19.58
CA ILE A 12 -2.21 -6.38 -18.88
C ILE A 12 -3.69 -6.37 -18.51
N LEU A 13 -4.44 -7.28 -19.11
CA LEU A 13 -5.88 -7.43 -18.88
C LEU A 13 -6.15 -8.47 -17.81
N LEU A 14 -7.20 -8.26 -17.03
CA LEU A 14 -7.82 -9.31 -16.21
C LEU A 14 -8.77 -10.10 -17.12
N ILE A 15 -8.42 -11.34 -17.46
CA ILE A 15 -9.24 -12.17 -18.37
C ILE A 15 -10.14 -13.18 -17.67
N GLU A 16 -9.86 -13.46 -16.41
CA GLU A 16 -10.66 -14.35 -15.56
C GLU A 16 -10.61 -13.83 -14.12
N ARG A 17 -11.74 -13.69 -13.47
CA ARG A 17 -11.78 -13.29 -12.05
C ARG A 17 -11.48 -14.48 -11.16
N PRO A 18 -10.41 -14.43 -10.33
CA PRO A 18 -10.04 -15.56 -9.50
C PRO A 18 -11.08 -15.82 -8.40
N SER A 19 -11.60 -17.05 -8.34
CA SER A 19 -12.49 -17.53 -7.27
C SER A 19 -11.72 -17.95 -6.01
N GLY A 20 -10.43 -18.28 -6.16
CA GLY A 20 -9.49 -18.68 -5.12
C GLY A 20 -8.18 -17.90 -5.22
N ARG A 21 -7.07 -18.60 -5.13
CA ARG A 21 -5.72 -18.03 -5.27
C ARG A 21 -5.53 -17.35 -6.62
N LEU A 22 -4.80 -16.25 -6.58
CA LEU A 22 -4.39 -15.55 -7.80
C LEU A 22 -3.28 -16.33 -8.51
N GLU A 23 -3.42 -16.48 -9.83
CA GLU A 23 -2.48 -17.19 -10.71
C GLU A 23 -2.25 -16.38 -11.99
N GLU A 24 -1.14 -16.61 -12.68
CA GLU A 24 -0.80 -15.91 -13.93
C GLU A 24 -1.86 -16.06 -15.02
N ARG A 25 -2.54 -17.21 -15.10
CA ARG A 25 -3.60 -17.49 -16.08
C ARG A 25 -4.79 -16.52 -16.03
N HIS A 26 -4.96 -15.80 -14.93
CA HIS A 26 -6.02 -14.79 -14.78
C HIS A 26 -5.71 -13.51 -15.56
N PHE A 27 -4.48 -13.37 -16.07
CA PHE A 27 -4.00 -12.19 -16.77
C PHE A 27 -3.63 -12.50 -18.22
N LYS A 28 -3.71 -11.49 -19.06
CA LYS A 28 -3.24 -11.57 -20.46
C LYS A 28 -2.59 -10.26 -20.87
N ALA A 29 -1.39 -10.34 -21.36
CA ALA A 29 -0.74 -9.21 -22.00
C ALA A 29 -1.29 -9.02 -23.43
N MET A 30 -1.55 -7.77 -23.80
CA MET A 30 -2.09 -7.40 -25.11
C MET A 30 -1.54 -6.04 -25.55
N ASP A 31 -1.36 -5.87 -26.84
CA ASP A 31 -1.02 -4.58 -27.44
C ASP A 31 -2.29 -3.92 -27.99
N ALA A 32 -2.52 -2.68 -27.58
CA ALA A 32 -3.54 -1.78 -28.14
C ALA A 32 -2.87 -0.60 -28.83
N MET A 33 -3.64 0.20 -29.55
CA MET A 33 -3.12 1.46 -30.10
C MET A 33 -3.29 2.59 -29.11
N ILE A 34 -2.30 3.50 -29.03
CA ILE A 34 -2.42 4.73 -28.24
C ILE A 34 -3.39 5.67 -28.96
N GLY A 35 -4.39 6.17 -28.23
CA GLY A 35 -5.31 7.20 -28.70
C GLY A 35 -4.71 8.62 -28.61
N GLU A 36 -5.38 9.57 -29.24
CA GLU A 36 -5.11 11.00 -29.09
C GLU A 36 -5.93 11.55 -27.89
N PRO A 37 -5.38 12.46 -27.06
CA PRO A 37 -6.14 13.09 -25.98
C PRO A 37 -7.22 14.02 -26.56
N GLY A 38 -8.46 13.89 -26.08
CA GLY A 38 -9.56 14.80 -26.39
C GLY A 38 -9.40 16.16 -25.69
N PRO A 39 -10.30 17.13 -25.96
CA PRO A 39 -10.26 18.45 -25.33
C PRO A 39 -10.30 18.36 -23.80
N GLY A 40 -9.33 19.00 -23.13
CA GLY A 40 -9.19 18.97 -21.66
C GLY A 40 -8.55 17.70 -21.12
N GLU A 41 -7.98 16.85 -21.97
CA GLU A 41 -7.33 15.59 -21.59
C GLU A 41 -5.80 15.66 -21.75
N VAL A 42 -5.14 14.72 -21.10
CA VAL A 42 -3.70 14.46 -21.15
C VAL A 42 -3.45 12.99 -21.50
N LEU A 43 -2.41 12.74 -22.29
CA LEU A 43 -1.84 11.41 -22.48
C LEU A 43 -0.67 11.24 -21.53
N CYS A 44 -0.78 10.24 -20.65
CA CYS A 44 0.20 9.94 -19.63
C CYS A 44 1.00 8.67 -19.97
N ARG A 45 2.33 8.76 -19.97
CA ARG A 45 3.25 7.62 -20.07
C ARG A 45 3.59 7.10 -18.69
N THR A 46 3.32 5.84 -18.42
CA THR A 46 3.62 5.19 -17.12
C THR A 46 5.14 5.06 -16.93
N ILE A 47 5.63 5.56 -15.80
CA ILE A 47 7.02 5.40 -15.36
C ILE A 47 7.09 4.27 -14.33
N LEU A 48 6.29 4.39 -13.26
CA LEU A 48 6.21 3.41 -12.17
C LEU A 48 4.76 2.98 -11.95
N LEU A 49 4.58 1.70 -11.76
CA LEU A 49 3.30 1.08 -11.41
C LEU A 49 3.36 0.55 -9.98
N SER A 50 2.40 0.93 -9.16
CA SER A 50 2.23 0.43 -7.80
C SER A 50 1.65 -0.98 -7.79
N ILE A 51 2.27 -1.89 -7.04
CA ILE A 51 1.73 -3.23 -6.77
C ILE A 51 1.24 -3.24 -5.32
N ASP A 52 -0.06 -3.46 -5.15
CA ASP A 52 -0.74 -3.37 -3.86
C ASP A 52 -1.68 -4.55 -3.61
N PRO A 53 -1.86 -4.99 -2.35
CA PRO A 53 -2.85 -6.04 -2.04
C PRO A 53 -4.27 -5.65 -2.48
N ALA A 54 -4.58 -4.36 -2.53
CA ALA A 54 -5.85 -3.82 -3.00
C ALA A 54 -6.19 -4.23 -4.44
N ASN A 55 -5.17 -4.43 -5.30
CA ASN A 55 -5.37 -4.93 -6.66
C ASN A 55 -6.17 -6.25 -6.66
N ARG A 56 -5.90 -7.14 -5.70
CA ARG A 56 -6.64 -8.40 -5.55
C ARG A 56 -8.06 -8.20 -5.03
N ALA A 57 -8.26 -7.26 -4.10
CA ALA A 57 -9.58 -6.94 -3.56
C ALA A 57 -10.52 -6.39 -4.65
N TRP A 58 -10.00 -5.59 -5.59
CA TRP A 58 -10.78 -5.01 -6.70
C TRP A 58 -11.28 -6.05 -7.72
N MET A 59 -10.66 -7.22 -7.79
CA MET A 59 -11.14 -8.33 -8.62
C MET A 59 -12.31 -9.07 -7.98
N ARG A 60 -12.44 -9.03 -6.63
CA ARG A 60 -13.41 -9.83 -5.87
C ARG A 60 -14.80 -9.22 -5.81
N GLY A 61 -14.90 -7.90 -5.76
CA GLY A 61 -16.16 -7.21 -5.61
C GLY A 61 -16.02 -5.71 -5.48
N ARG A 62 -17.15 -5.05 -5.26
CA ARG A 62 -17.18 -3.61 -5.01
C ARG A 62 -16.55 -3.30 -3.66
N THR A 63 -15.60 -2.36 -3.66
CA THR A 63 -14.96 -1.79 -2.47
C THR A 63 -15.24 -0.27 -2.44
N TYR A 64 -14.25 0.57 -2.12
CA TYR A 64 -14.29 2.01 -2.34
C TYR A 64 -14.22 2.40 -3.84
N ARG A 65 -13.98 1.45 -4.73
CA ARG A 65 -14.08 1.58 -6.19
C ARG A 65 -14.96 0.51 -6.80
N ALA A 66 -15.32 0.68 -8.09
CA ALA A 66 -16.03 -0.32 -8.86
C ALA A 66 -15.20 -1.61 -9.00
N GLN A 67 -15.86 -2.74 -9.04
CA GLN A 67 -15.26 -4.04 -9.32
C GLN A 67 -14.68 -4.06 -10.73
N LEU A 68 -13.52 -4.71 -10.90
CA LEU A 68 -12.95 -5.01 -12.22
C LEU A 68 -13.74 -6.14 -12.89
N ASN A 69 -13.98 -6.00 -14.19
CA ASN A 69 -14.59 -7.01 -15.02
C ASN A 69 -13.55 -7.77 -15.84
N GLU A 70 -13.93 -8.92 -16.34
CA GLU A 70 -13.13 -9.66 -17.31
C GLU A 70 -13.02 -8.87 -18.62
N GLY A 71 -11.80 -8.75 -19.12
CA GLY A 71 -11.46 -7.92 -20.27
C GLY A 71 -11.00 -6.49 -19.93
N ASP A 72 -11.18 -6.03 -18.70
CA ASP A 72 -10.67 -4.71 -18.28
C ASP A 72 -9.14 -4.72 -18.19
N VAL A 73 -8.51 -3.58 -18.50
CA VAL A 73 -7.11 -3.34 -18.12
C VAL A 73 -7.01 -3.41 -16.59
N MET A 74 -6.05 -4.16 -16.09
CA MET A 74 -5.86 -4.30 -14.66
C MET A 74 -5.62 -2.93 -14.02
N ALA A 75 -6.37 -2.60 -12.97
CA ALA A 75 -6.26 -1.31 -12.31
C ALA A 75 -4.99 -1.19 -11.47
N GLY A 76 -4.43 0.01 -11.42
CA GLY A 76 -3.25 0.32 -10.60
C GLY A 76 -2.94 1.80 -10.58
N PHE A 77 -2.45 2.27 -9.43
CA PHE A 77 -1.89 3.63 -9.31
C PHE A 77 -0.52 3.70 -9.97
N THR A 78 -0.26 4.82 -10.61
CA THR A 78 0.97 5.03 -11.36
C THR A 78 1.59 6.39 -11.08
N LEU A 79 2.90 6.47 -11.19
CA LEU A 79 3.64 7.68 -11.46
C LEU A 79 3.85 7.74 -12.96
N ALA A 80 3.47 8.82 -13.60
CA ALA A 80 3.48 8.97 -15.04
C ALA A 80 3.98 10.35 -15.46
N GLU A 81 4.39 10.47 -16.71
CA GLU A 81 4.74 11.72 -17.37
C GLU A 81 3.64 12.10 -18.39
N VAL A 82 3.25 13.34 -18.40
CA VAL A 82 2.38 13.87 -19.45
C VAL A 82 3.18 14.01 -20.73
N VAL A 83 2.85 13.22 -21.77
CA VAL A 83 3.58 13.21 -23.05
C VAL A 83 2.83 13.93 -24.19
N ALA A 84 1.51 14.12 -24.00
CA ALA A 84 0.69 14.97 -24.87
C ALA A 84 -0.47 15.57 -24.07
N GLU A 85 -0.99 16.71 -24.52
CA GLU A 85 -2.12 17.37 -23.90
C GLU A 85 -2.98 18.11 -24.95
N ASN A 86 -4.25 18.34 -24.63
CA ASN A 86 -5.18 19.04 -25.52
C ASN A 86 -6.03 20.04 -24.73
N GLY A 87 -5.46 21.21 -24.44
CA GLY A 87 -6.14 22.27 -23.68
C GLY A 87 -6.41 21.91 -22.22
N SER A 88 -5.64 20.98 -21.67
CA SER A 88 -5.77 20.51 -20.27
C SER A 88 -5.23 21.52 -19.23
N GLY A 89 -4.31 22.39 -19.67
CA GLY A 89 -3.57 23.29 -18.78
C GLY A 89 -2.43 22.63 -18.00
N ILE A 90 -2.17 21.34 -18.23
CA ILE A 90 -1.04 20.61 -17.62
C ILE A 90 0.06 20.44 -18.69
N PRO A 91 1.23 21.08 -18.52
CA PRO A 91 2.28 21.03 -19.52
C PRO A 91 2.82 19.62 -19.79
N VAL A 92 3.23 19.35 -21.03
CA VAL A 92 4.02 18.16 -21.38
C VAL A 92 5.31 18.15 -20.57
N GLY A 93 5.75 16.96 -20.12
CA GLY A 93 6.88 16.77 -19.21
C GLY A 93 6.50 16.85 -17.72
N THR A 94 5.24 17.23 -17.41
CA THR A 94 4.79 17.24 -16.01
C THR A 94 4.68 15.82 -15.46
N ILE A 95 5.29 15.59 -14.28
CA ILE A 95 5.14 14.32 -13.56
C ILE A 95 3.85 14.36 -12.75
N VAL A 96 3.06 13.31 -12.88
CA VAL A 96 1.74 13.20 -12.25
C VAL A 96 1.56 11.85 -11.57
N THR A 97 0.69 11.78 -10.57
CA THR A 97 0.08 10.53 -10.14
C THR A 97 -1.31 10.39 -10.74
N CYS A 98 -1.62 9.19 -11.21
CA CYS A 98 -2.92 8.86 -11.82
C CYS A 98 -3.18 7.36 -11.75
N GLU A 99 -4.34 6.94 -12.24
CA GLU A 99 -4.69 5.52 -12.35
C GLU A 99 -4.56 5.03 -13.81
N ASN A 100 -3.35 5.03 -14.38
CA ASN A 100 -3.16 4.46 -15.72
C ASN A 100 -3.59 2.99 -15.79
N GLY A 101 -3.60 2.29 -14.67
CA GLY A 101 -3.73 0.85 -14.68
C GLY A 101 -2.43 0.16 -15.14
N TRP A 102 -2.52 -1.12 -15.43
CA TRP A 102 -1.36 -1.91 -15.86
C TRP A 102 -1.14 -1.77 -17.38
N GLN A 103 -0.68 -0.61 -17.78
CA GLN A 103 -0.39 -0.28 -19.19
C GLN A 103 0.65 0.81 -19.30
N GLU A 104 1.25 0.90 -20.49
CA GLU A 104 2.32 1.87 -20.76
C GLU A 104 1.81 3.30 -20.88
N TYR A 105 0.62 3.48 -21.45
CA TYR A 105 0.02 4.79 -21.68
C TYR A 105 -1.48 4.77 -21.34
N ALA A 106 -1.99 5.90 -20.85
CA ALA A 106 -3.41 6.12 -20.68
C ALA A 106 -3.80 7.60 -20.91
N ILE A 107 -5.04 7.82 -21.33
CA ILE A 107 -5.62 9.16 -21.48
C ILE A 107 -6.50 9.45 -20.27
N HIS A 108 -6.36 10.64 -19.71
CA HIS A 108 -7.12 11.11 -18.57
C HIS A 108 -7.63 12.53 -18.75
N PRO A 109 -8.84 12.85 -18.25
CA PRO A 109 -9.22 14.23 -18.00
C PRO A 109 -8.22 14.89 -17.04
N ALA A 110 -7.88 16.17 -17.25
CA ALA A 110 -6.93 16.92 -16.42
C ALA A 110 -7.21 16.80 -14.91
N LYS A 111 -8.51 16.81 -14.52
CA LYS A 111 -8.93 16.66 -13.12
C LYS A 111 -8.66 15.30 -12.48
N ALA A 112 -8.36 14.29 -13.29
CA ALA A 112 -8.09 12.91 -12.82
C ALA A 112 -6.60 12.63 -12.63
N VAL A 113 -5.74 13.59 -12.92
CA VAL A 113 -4.30 13.51 -12.69
C VAL A 113 -3.86 14.55 -11.67
N ARG A 114 -2.94 14.18 -10.79
CA ARG A 114 -2.39 15.07 -9.76
C ARG A 114 -0.93 15.39 -10.11
N PRO A 115 -0.61 16.62 -10.55
CA PRO A 115 0.76 17.07 -10.72
C PRO A 115 1.55 16.97 -9.41
N LEU A 116 2.79 16.49 -9.49
CA LEU A 116 3.67 16.33 -8.33
C LEU A 116 4.85 17.30 -8.38
N PRO A 117 5.10 18.05 -7.31
CA PRO A 117 6.38 18.69 -7.10
C PRO A 117 7.38 17.59 -6.71
N ILE A 118 8.29 17.22 -7.62
CA ILE A 118 9.26 16.15 -7.36
C ILE A 118 10.23 16.57 -6.26
N LYS A 119 10.25 15.77 -5.19
CA LYS A 119 11.17 15.90 -4.06
C LYS A 119 11.88 14.56 -3.85
N GLY A 120 13.18 14.51 -4.06
CA GLY A 120 13.96 13.28 -3.92
C GLY A 120 13.77 12.29 -5.09
N ALA A 121 13.88 11.00 -4.82
CA ALA A 121 13.75 9.97 -5.84
C ALA A 121 12.28 9.81 -6.27
N LEU A 122 12.06 9.52 -7.56
CA LEU A 122 10.71 9.27 -8.10
C LEU A 122 10.00 8.13 -7.37
N THR A 123 10.73 7.08 -6.99
CA THR A 123 10.20 5.93 -6.26
C THR A 123 9.61 6.31 -4.90
N HIS A 124 10.14 7.34 -4.24
CA HIS A 124 9.60 7.82 -2.97
C HIS A 124 8.15 8.29 -3.08
N HIS A 125 7.77 8.87 -4.24
CA HIS A 125 6.40 9.31 -4.52
C HIS A 125 5.42 8.15 -4.78
N MET A 126 5.93 6.94 -5.03
CA MET A 126 5.14 5.71 -5.11
C MET A 126 5.16 4.89 -3.83
N SER A 127 6.01 5.25 -2.86
CA SER A 127 6.18 4.55 -1.59
C SER A 127 5.86 5.43 -0.39
N VAL A 128 6.87 5.96 0.27
CA VAL A 128 6.75 6.67 1.56
C VAL A 128 6.06 8.03 1.46
N MET A 129 6.18 8.73 0.34
CA MET A 129 5.45 9.97 0.04
C MET A 129 4.21 9.74 -0.84
N GLY A 130 3.92 8.48 -1.20
CA GLY A 130 2.71 8.08 -1.91
C GLY A 130 1.66 7.49 -0.98
N ILE A 131 0.67 6.84 -1.59
CA ILE A 131 -0.51 6.28 -0.91
C ILE A 131 -0.15 5.44 0.32
N THR A 132 0.89 4.60 0.25
CA THR A 132 1.25 3.71 1.38
C THR A 132 1.85 4.45 2.57
N GLY A 133 2.69 5.45 2.32
CA GLY A 133 3.23 6.29 3.40
C GLY A 133 2.19 7.24 3.98
N LEU A 134 1.36 7.85 3.14
CA LEU A 134 0.22 8.67 3.58
C LEU A 134 -0.77 7.85 4.42
N THR A 135 -1.05 6.59 4.02
CA THR A 135 -1.87 5.65 4.80
C THR A 135 -1.25 5.39 6.18
N ALA A 136 0.07 5.19 6.24
CA ALA A 136 0.76 5.02 7.51
C ALA A 136 0.68 6.28 8.40
N TYR A 137 0.90 7.45 7.81
CA TYR A 137 0.88 8.74 8.49
C TYR A 137 -0.49 9.03 9.12
N PHE A 138 -1.53 9.10 8.30
CA PHE A 138 -2.88 9.44 8.78
C PHE A 138 -3.48 8.32 9.63
N GLY A 139 -3.34 7.06 9.22
CA GLY A 139 -3.86 5.94 9.99
C GLY A 139 -3.25 5.84 11.38
N LEU A 140 -1.93 6.08 11.52
CA LEU A 140 -1.33 6.05 12.83
C LEU A 140 -1.62 7.32 13.64
N LEU A 141 -1.40 8.51 13.06
CA LEU A 141 -1.43 9.76 13.83
C LEU A 141 -2.85 10.27 14.07
N GLU A 142 -3.76 10.13 13.10
CA GLU A 142 -5.14 10.65 13.23
C GLU A 142 -6.12 9.61 13.80
N VAL A 143 -5.97 8.34 13.41
CA VAL A 143 -6.87 7.27 13.86
C VAL A 143 -6.30 6.58 15.10
N GLY A 144 -5.05 6.15 15.05
CA GLY A 144 -4.35 5.50 16.17
C GLY A 144 -4.08 6.41 17.34
N ARG A 145 -3.72 7.65 17.07
CA ARG A 145 -3.41 8.71 18.06
C ARG A 145 -2.48 8.22 19.17
N PRO A 146 -1.30 7.69 18.80
CA PRO A 146 -0.36 7.17 19.77
C PRO A 146 0.21 8.28 20.63
N LYS A 147 0.52 7.97 21.90
CA LYS A 147 1.19 8.87 22.82
C LYS A 147 2.57 8.35 23.14
N ALA A 148 3.53 9.25 23.33
CA ALA A 148 4.89 8.86 23.75
C ALA A 148 4.85 7.93 24.98
N GLY A 149 5.62 6.85 24.94
CA GLY A 149 5.68 5.80 25.93
C GLY A 149 4.63 4.68 25.78
N GLU A 150 3.64 4.83 24.91
CA GLU A 150 2.70 3.74 24.55
C GLU A 150 3.39 2.68 23.68
N THR A 151 2.77 1.50 23.61
CA THR A 151 3.22 0.39 22.74
C THR A 151 2.34 0.33 21.50
N VAL A 152 2.98 0.44 20.34
CA VAL A 152 2.35 0.30 19.01
C VAL A 152 2.77 -1.04 18.41
N ALA A 153 1.82 -1.91 18.11
CA ALA A 153 2.04 -3.11 17.32
C ALA A 153 1.53 -2.91 15.89
N VAL A 154 2.23 -3.46 14.90
CA VAL A 154 1.83 -3.36 13.50
C VAL A 154 1.96 -4.70 12.80
N SER A 155 0.89 -5.15 12.13
CA SER A 155 0.91 -6.33 11.28
C SER A 155 1.42 -6.03 9.88
N ALA A 156 1.93 -7.05 9.18
CA ALA A 156 2.66 -6.90 7.93
C ALA A 156 3.77 -5.82 8.03
N ALA A 157 4.50 -5.83 9.15
CA ALA A 157 5.45 -4.80 9.52
C ALA A 157 6.60 -4.60 8.52
N ALA A 158 6.97 -5.64 7.77
CA ALA A 158 7.99 -5.56 6.71
C ALA A 158 7.41 -5.11 5.35
N GLY A 159 6.09 -4.90 5.24
CA GLY A 159 5.42 -4.42 4.03
C GLY A 159 5.49 -2.91 3.86
N ALA A 160 4.92 -2.41 2.76
CA ALA A 160 5.00 -1.01 2.35
C ALA A 160 4.48 -0.02 3.43
N THR A 161 3.26 -0.23 3.92
CA THR A 161 2.65 0.61 4.95
C THR A 161 3.21 0.29 6.34
N GLY A 162 3.35 -1.01 6.67
CA GLY A 162 3.70 -1.46 8.02
C GLY A 162 5.06 -0.98 8.51
N ASN A 163 6.07 -0.96 7.63
CA ASN A 163 7.40 -0.46 8.00
C ASN A 163 7.39 1.04 8.33
N VAL A 164 6.62 1.82 7.56
CA VAL A 164 6.48 3.26 7.78
C VAL A 164 5.73 3.54 9.09
N VAL A 165 4.66 2.78 9.37
CA VAL A 165 3.92 2.88 10.65
C VAL A 165 4.85 2.70 11.84
N GLY A 166 5.67 1.63 11.84
CA GLY A 166 6.59 1.37 12.94
C GLY A 166 7.64 2.46 13.11
N GLN A 167 8.19 2.96 12.01
CA GLN A 167 9.16 4.04 12.05
C GLN A 167 8.52 5.36 12.57
N ILE A 168 7.31 5.71 12.11
CA ILE A 168 6.59 6.89 12.62
C ILE A 168 6.28 6.72 14.12
N ALA A 169 5.81 5.53 14.55
CA ALA A 169 5.55 5.24 15.95
C ALA A 169 6.80 5.47 16.83
N ARG A 170 7.97 5.04 16.35
CA ARG A 170 9.25 5.29 17.02
C ARG A 170 9.60 6.77 17.05
N ILE A 171 9.41 7.51 15.95
CA ILE A 171 9.66 8.94 15.86
C ILE A 171 8.84 9.72 16.90
N VAL A 172 7.59 9.31 17.14
CA VAL A 172 6.71 9.96 18.14
C VAL A 172 6.90 9.41 19.57
N GLY A 173 7.93 8.58 19.79
CA GLY A 173 8.35 8.13 21.11
C GLY A 173 7.62 6.90 21.66
N CYS A 174 7.01 6.09 20.79
CA CYS A 174 6.37 4.83 21.18
C CYS A 174 7.36 3.67 21.17
N ARG A 175 7.07 2.64 21.98
CA ARG A 175 7.63 1.31 21.83
C ARG A 175 6.98 0.61 20.64
N THR A 176 7.75 -0.07 19.81
CA THR A 176 7.28 -0.68 18.57
C THR A 176 7.39 -2.20 18.56
N ILE A 177 6.33 -2.87 18.12
CA ILE A 177 6.30 -4.32 17.90
C ILE A 177 5.94 -4.57 16.43
N GLY A 178 6.89 -5.13 15.67
CA GLY A 178 6.67 -5.53 14.28
C GLY A 178 6.20 -6.99 14.19
N ILE A 179 5.15 -7.25 13.44
CA ILE A 179 4.64 -8.61 13.21
C ILE A 179 4.82 -8.94 11.73
N SER A 180 5.64 -9.95 11.42
CA SER A 180 5.90 -10.40 10.07
C SER A 180 5.84 -11.93 9.94
N GLY A 181 6.04 -12.46 8.73
CA GLY A 181 5.87 -13.91 8.46
C GLY A 181 7.18 -14.68 8.33
N SER A 182 8.33 -14.08 8.63
CA SER A 182 9.61 -14.79 8.67
C SER A 182 10.59 -14.14 9.64
N ASP A 183 11.56 -14.93 10.11
CA ASP A 183 12.56 -14.46 11.07
C ASP A 183 13.55 -13.50 10.42
N GLU A 184 13.87 -13.68 9.13
CA GLU A 184 14.73 -12.77 8.37
C GLU A 184 14.12 -11.35 8.30
N LYS A 185 12.80 -11.26 8.06
CA LYS A 185 12.08 -9.98 8.06
C LYS A 185 12.06 -9.37 9.46
N ASN A 186 11.84 -10.19 10.48
CA ASN A 186 11.86 -9.75 11.86
C ASN A 186 13.24 -9.24 12.29
N ASP A 187 14.31 -9.88 11.84
CA ASP A 187 15.68 -9.43 12.11
C ASP A 187 15.97 -8.10 11.41
N MET A 188 15.57 -7.96 10.15
CA MET A 188 15.70 -6.71 9.40
C MET A 188 14.95 -5.57 10.09
N LEU A 189 13.70 -5.79 10.53
CA LEU A 189 12.92 -4.77 11.26
C LEU A 189 13.63 -4.26 12.50
N ARG A 190 14.26 -5.16 13.28
CA ARG A 190 15.02 -4.77 14.47
C ARG A 190 16.33 -4.07 14.13
N ARG A 191 17.13 -4.69 13.27
CA ARG A 191 18.48 -4.25 12.94
C ARG A 191 18.49 -2.96 12.15
N ASP A 192 17.66 -2.88 11.10
CA ASP A 192 17.72 -1.82 10.10
C ASP A 192 16.72 -0.70 10.41
N LEU A 193 15.51 -1.03 10.89
CA LEU A 193 14.46 -0.04 11.15
C LEU A 193 14.26 0.28 12.64
N GLY A 194 14.99 -0.39 13.52
CA GLY A 194 15.02 -0.09 14.95
C GLY A 194 13.73 -0.40 15.70
N PHE A 195 12.97 -1.42 15.27
CA PHE A 195 11.84 -1.92 16.05
C PHE A 195 12.33 -2.49 17.39
N ASP A 196 11.62 -2.19 18.47
CA ASP A 196 12.00 -2.65 19.83
C ASP A 196 11.80 -4.15 20.02
N ALA A 197 10.79 -4.71 19.37
CA ALA A 197 10.49 -6.14 19.37
C ALA A 197 9.85 -6.57 18.05
N THR A 198 9.95 -7.87 17.75
CA THR A 198 9.28 -8.45 16.57
C THR A 198 8.69 -9.80 16.92
N VAL A 199 7.64 -10.20 16.19
CA VAL A 199 6.94 -11.46 16.36
C VAL A 199 6.70 -12.10 15.00
N ASN A 200 7.01 -13.39 14.89
CA ASN A 200 6.66 -14.20 13.73
C ASN A 200 5.23 -14.72 13.90
N TYR A 201 4.29 -14.27 13.05
CA TYR A 201 2.89 -14.71 13.18
C TYR A 201 2.68 -16.19 12.84
N ARG A 202 3.68 -16.85 12.24
CA ARG A 202 3.68 -18.30 11.96
C ARG A 202 4.18 -19.14 13.12
N SER A 203 4.61 -18.52 14.23
CA SER A 203 5.05 -19.23 15.43
C SER A 203 3.90 -20.01 16.05
N GLU A 204 4.20 -21.23 16.51
CA GLU A 204 3.25 -22.05 17.26
C GLU A 204 2.89 -21.42 18.62
N THR A 205 3.76 -20.57 19.16
CA THR A 205 3.64 -19.84 20.42
C THR A 205 3.21 -18.38 20.25
N LEU A 206 2.56 -18.02 19.13
CA LEU A 206 2.23 -16.65 18.76
C LEU A 206 1.68 -15.79 19.92
N ARG A 207 0.76 -16.33 20.74
CA ARG A 207 0.15 -15.57 21.85
C ARG A 207 1.13 -15.28 22.98
N GLU A 208 2.05 -16.21 23.24
CA GLU A 208 3.11 -16.05 24.25
C GLU A 208 4.17 -15.08 23.74
N ASP A 209 4.52 -15.19 22.47
CA ASP A 209 5.47 -14.29 21.81
C ASP A 209 4.95 -12.84 21.83
N LEU A 210 3.65 -12.63 21.53
CA LEU A 210 3.01 -11.31 21.64
C LEU A 210 3.05 -10.74 23.06
N ARG A 211 2.79 -11.56 24.08
CA ARG A 211 2.89 -11.11 25.50
C ARG A 211 4.32 -10.75 25.87
N SER A 212 5.28 -11.56 25.41
CA SER A 212 6.72 -11.33 25.67
C SER A 212 7.22 -10.07 24.95
N ALA A 213 6.80 -9.81 23.72
CA ALA A 213 7.12 -8.62 22.96
C ALA A 213 6.50 -7.35 23.58
N GLY A 214 5.27 -7.47 24.12
CA GLY A 214 4.54 -6.37 24.75
C GLY A 214 4.28 -6.62 26.24
N PRO A 215 5.31 -6.62 27.15
CA PRO A 215 5.13 -6.97 28.55
C PRO A 215 4.22 -6.00 29.34
N ARG A 216 4.01 -4.79 28.80
CA ARG A 216 3.07 -3.80 29.36
C ARG A 216 1.74 -3.75 28.61
N GLY A 217 1.47 -4.72 27.70
CA GLY A 217 0.34 -4.72 26.78
C GLY A 217 0.55 -3.84 25.54
N ILE A 218 -0.44 -3.83 24.67
CA ILE A 218 -0.44 -3.08 23.41
C ILE A 218 -1.51 -1.98 23.49
N ASP A 219 -1.13 -0.74 23.25
CA ASP A 219 -2.03 0.41 23.32
C ASP A 219 -2.64 0.74 21.95
N VAL A 220 -1.86 0.59 20.87
CA VAL A 220 -2.32 0.76 19.49
C VAL A 220 -1.94 -0.46 18.67
N TYR A 221 -2.89 -1.02 17.96
CA TYR A 221 -2.64 -2.04 16.94
C TYR A 221 -3.01 -1.49 15.57
N PHE A 222 -2.02 -1.41 14.69
CA PHE A 222 -2.24 -1.05 13.29
C PHE A 222 -2.43 -2.33 12.48
N ASP A 223 -3.68 -2.58 12.09
CA ASP A 223 -4.09 -3.83 11.46
C ASP A 223 -4.15 -3.73 9.93
N ASN A 224 -3.18 -4.35 9.26
CA ASN A 224 -3.15 -4.54 7.81
C ASN A 224 -3.70 -5.91 7.38
N VAL A 225 -3.93 -6.84 8.32
CA VAL A 225 -4.09 -8.29 8.03
C VAL A 225 -5.47 -8.81 8.38
N GLY A 226 -6.02 -8.42 9.53
CA GLY A 226 -7.30 -8.94 10.02
C GLY A 226 -7.24 -10.43 10.39
N GLY A 227 -8.40 -11.07 10.39
CA GLY A 227 -8.54 -12.52 10.55
C GLY A 227 -7.96 -13.08 11.85
N PRO A 228 -7.33 -14.28 11.80
CA PRO A 228 -6.78 -14.95 13.00
C PRO A 228 -5.73 -14.13 13.75
N LEU A 229 -4.98 -13.26 13.07
CA LEU A 229 -3.99 -12.40 13.72
C LEU A 229 -4.66 -11.34 14.58
N LEU A 230 -5.74 -10.73 14.12
CA LEU A 230 -6.55 -9.82 14.95
C LEU A 230 -7.05 -10.53 16.20
N ASP A 231 -7.56 -11.77 16.07
CA ASP A 231 -8.01 -12.58 17.21
C ASP A 231 -6.88 -12.90 18.22
N ALA A 232 -5.65 -13.02 17.74
CA ALA A 232 -4.49 -13.24 18.61
C ALA A 232 -4.05 -11.97 19.36
N ILE A 233 -4.21 -10.79 18.73
CA ILE A 233 -3.77 -9.50 19.27
C ILE A 233 -4.78 -8.95 20.30
N LEU A 234 -6.08 -9.02 20.04
CA LEU A 234 -7.10 -8.41 20.88
C LEU A 234 -6.98 -8.77 22.37
N PRO A 235 -6.66 -10.05 22.78
CA PRO A 235 -6.51 -10.40 24.18
C PRO A 235 -5.30 -9.79 24.91
N VAL A 236 -4.31 -9.28 24.17
CA VAL A 236 -3.09 -8.68 24.73
C VAL A 236 -3.10 -7.15 24.64
N MET A 237 -4.21 -6.57 24.19
CA MET A 237 -4.40 -5.13 24.14
C MET A 237 -4.75 -4.57 25.54
N ASN A 238 -4.23 -3.39 25.80
CA ASN A 238 -4.54 -2.62 27.00
C ASN A 238 -6.00 -2.11 27.00
N ARG A 239 -6.52 -1.81 28.19
CA ARG A 239 -7.82 -1.14 28.31
C ARG A 239 -7.77 0.20 27.57
N HIS A 240 -8.84 0.53 26.84
CA HIS A 240 -8.95 1.70 25.98
C HIS A 240 -7.95 1.71 24.81
N GLY A 241 -7.41 0.54 24.47
CA GLY A 241 -6.58 0.36 23.28
C GLY A 241 -7.33 0.73 22.00
N ARG A 242 -6.57 1.02 20.95
CA ARG A 242 -7.07 1.42 19.64
C ARG A 242 -6.61 0.44 18.59
N VAL A 243 -7.54 -0.04 17.75
CA VAL A 243 -7.25 -0.83 16.57
C VAL A 243 -7.51 0.04 15.35
N VAL A 244 -6.48 0.32 14.59
CA VAL A 244 -6.56 1.01 13.29
C VAL A 244 -6.79 -0.03 12.22
N CYS A 245 -8.01 -0.14 11.71
CA CYS A 245 -8.38 -1.08 10.67
C CYS A 245 -8.00 -0.50 9.29
N CYS A 246 -6.80 -0.84 8.82
CA CYS A 246 -6.26 -0.38 7.55
C CYS A 246 -6.51 -1.37 6.40
N GLY A 247 -6.40 -2.67 6.67
CA GLY A 247 -6.55 -3.70 5.66
C GLY A 247 -6.94 -5.05 6.22
N SER A 248 -7.24 -5.99 5.33
CA SER A 248 -7.69 -7.35 5.66
C SER A 248 -7.05 -8.35 4.70
N VAL A 249 -5.71 -8.22 4.52
CA VAL A 249 -4.95 -8.96 3.50
C VAL A 249 -5.11 -10.48 3.63
N SER A 250 -5.30 -11.00 4.84
CA SER A 250 -5.57 -12.43 5.06
C SER A 250 -6.82 -12.95 4.36
N GLN A 251 -7.73 -12.05 3.96
CA GLN A 251 -8.99 -12.39 3.32
C GLN A 251 -8.99 -12.14 1.81
N TYR A 252 -7.99 -11.44 1.26
CA TYR A 252 -8.03 -11.04 -0.14
C TYR A 252 -7.81 -12.19 -1.10
N ASP A 253 -6.93 -13.13 -0.78
CA ASP A 253 -6.59 -14.27 -1.63
C ASP A 253 -6.96 -15.63 -0.98
N SER A 254 -7.98 -15.62 -0.12
CA SER A 254 -8.50 -16.81 0.55
C SER A 254 -9.61 -17.48 -0.26
N GLU A 255 -9.69 -18.80 -0.17
CA GLU A 255 -10.84 -19.56 -0.66
C GLU A 255 -12.02 -19.45 0.33
N GLY A 256 -13.23 -19.36 -0.20
CA GLY A 256 -14.46 -19.34 0.59
C GLY A 256 -14.88 -17.98 1.14
N ALA A 257 -15.88 -18.01 2.01
CA ALA A 257 -16.44 -16.80 2.63
C ALA A 257 -15.47 -16.23 3.69
N PRO A 258 -15.38 -14.90 3.85
CA PRO A 258 -14.59 -14.29 4.90
C PRO A 258 -14.98 -14.82 6.28
N VAL A 259 -14.00 -15.25 7.08
CA VAL A 259 -14.24 -15.69 8.46
C VAL A 259 -14.08 -14.47 9.37
N GLY A 260 -15.19 -13.99 9.92
CA GLY A 260 -15.18 -12.90 10.91
C GLY A 260 -14.61 -13.36 12.27
N SER A 261 -14.01 -12.43 13.00
CA SER A 261 -13.59 -12.69 14.37
C SER A 261 -14.79 -12.94 15.29
N ARG A 262 -14.77 -14.07 16.00
CA ARG A 262 -15.80 -14.40 16.99
C ARG A 262 -15.58 -13.69 18.33
N LEU A 263 -14.38 -13.18 18.57
CA LEU A 263 -13.97 -12.59 19.83
C LEU A 263 -14.19 -11.08 19.90
N VAL A 264 -14.34 -10.42 18.74
CA VAL A 264 -14.39 -8.95 18.67
C VAL A 264 -15.43 -8.34 19.62
N PRO A 265 -16.73 -8.69 19.62
CA PRO A 265 -17.67 -8.00 20.51
C PRO A 265 -17.31 -8.14 22.00
N GLY A 266 -16.96 -9.35 22.45
CA GLY A 266 -16.64 -9.61 23.85
C GLY A 266 -15.39 -8.87 24.33
N LEU A 267 -14.31 -8.90 23.56
CA LEU A 267 -13.05 -8.24 23.92
C LEU A 267 -13.14 -6.72 23.82
N VAL A 268 -13.88 -6.21 22.84
CA VAL A 268 -14.15 -4.76 22.72
C VAL A 268 -14.88 -4.25 23.98
N ILE A 269 -15.88 -4.99 24.48
CA ILE A 269 -16.62 -4.64 25.71
C ILE A 269 -15.68 -4.69 26.92
N VAL A 270 -14.98 -5.82 27.14
CA VAL A 270 -14.18 -6.04 28.36
C VAL A 270 -13.01 -5.09 28.46
N SER A 271 -12.31 -4.84 27.35
CA SER A 271 -11.16 -3.93 27.30
C SER A 271 -11.53 -2.50 26.87
N ARG A 272 -12.81 -2.21 26.58
CA ARG A 272 -13.27 -0.88 26.08
C ARG A 272 -12.44 -0.40 24.90
N LEU A 273 -12.18 -1.31 23.95
CA LEU A 273 -11.39 -1.01 22.77
C LEU A 273 -12.15 -0.12 21.79
N ARG A 274 -11.43 0.67 21.03
CA ARG A 274 -11.93 1.37 19.85
C ARG A 274 -11.35 0.69 18.61
N LEU A 275 -12.21 0.25 17.70
CA LEU A 275 -11.86 -0.24 16.38
C LEU A 275 -12.35 0.80 15.38
N GLU A 276 -11.45 1.33 14.56
CA GLU A 276 -11.78 2.41 13.63
C GLU A 276 -11.13 2.14 12.28
N GLY A 277 -11.96 2.15 11.21
CA GLY A 277 -11.51 2.09 9.82
C GLY A 277 -11.34 3.47 9.22
N PHE A 278 -10.53 3.58 8.18
CA PHE A 278 -10.32 4.81 7.42
C PHE A 278 -9.91 4.50 5.98
N ILE A 279 -10.06 5.48 5.12
CA ILE A 279 -9.50 5.47 3.77
C ILE A 279 -8.63 6.72 3.64
N VAL A 280 -7.41 6.58 3.10
CA VAL A 280 -6.45 7.67 3.04
C VAL A 280 -6.93 8.86 2.20
N SER A 281 -7.82 8.64 1.22
CA SER A 281 -8.47 9.71 0.44
C SER A 281 -9.34 10.65 1.27
N ASP A 282 -9.79 10.23 2.46
CA ASP A 282 -10.56 11.11 3.36
C ASP A 282 -9.70 12.27 3.90
N TYR A 283 -8.38 12.22 3.71
CA TYR A 283 -7.39 13.21 4.14
C TYR A 283 -6.69 13.91 2.95
N GLU A 284 -7.27 13.88 1.75
CA GLU A 284 -6.61 14.36 0.52
C GLU A 284 -6.19 15.83 0.60
N ASP A 285 -6.98 16.64 1.27
CA ASP A 285 -6.71 18.06 1.53
C ASP A 285 -5.45 18.30 2.39
N ARG A 286 -4.97 17.29 3.09
CA ARG A 286 -3.80 17.32 3.98
C ARG A 286 -2.60 16.52 3.48
N TRP A 287 -2.68 15.93 2.31
CA TRP A 287 -1.58 15.08 1.80
C TRP A 287 -0.26 15.83 1.69
N LEU A 288 -0.29 17.10 1.25
CA LEU A 288 0.94 17.90 1.14
C LEU A 288 1.64 18.07 2.49
N GLU A 289 0.88 18.31 3.56
CA GLU A 289 1.41 18.38 4.94
C GLU A 289 2.16 17.08 5.32
N ALA A 290 1.55 15.93 5.05
CA ALA A 290 2.13 14.63 5.36
C ALA A 290 3.36 14.33 4.49
N GLU A 291 3.30 14.63 3.19
CA GLU A 291 4.43 14.48 2.27
C GLU A 291 5.65 15.32 2.72
N GLU A 292 5.43 16.56 3.12
CA GLU A 292 6.48 17.46 3.63
C GLU A 292 7.08 16.95 4.94
N GLN A 293 6.24 16.46 5.85
CA GLN A 293 6.72 15.92 7.11
C GLN A 293 7.51 14.62 6.92
N ILE A 294 7.05 13.72 6.04
CA ILE A 294 7.76 12.48 5.70
C ILE A 294 9.09 12.80 5.02
N ALA A 295 9.11 13.70 4.04
CA ALA A 295 10.33 14.14 3.37
C ALA A 295 11.35 14.72 4.37
N LYS A 296 10.89 15.48 5.35
CA LYS A 296 11.72 15.99 6.44
C LYS A 296 12.31 14.86 7.27
N TRP A 297 11.52 13.85 7.67
CA TRP A 297 12.03 12.71 8.43
C TRP A 297 13.05 11.87 7.66
N ILE A 298 12.88 11.75 6.33
CA ILE A 298 13.88 11.10 5.46
C ILE A 298 15.17 11.91 5.46
N ALA A 299 15.09 13.21 5.24
CA ALA A 299 16.28 14.10 5.22
C ALA A 299 17.04 14.12 6.56
N GLU A 300 16.32 13.98 7.68
CA GLU A 300 16.88 13.88 9.02
C GLU A 300 17.40 12.47 9.35
N GLY A 301 17.29 11.49 8.46
CA GLY A 301 17.68 10.09 8.69
C GLY A 301 16.82 9.36 9.72
N LYS A 302 15.64 9.90 10.06
CA LYS A 302 14.71 9.32 11.03
C LYS A 302 13.80 8.26 10.41
N LEU A 303 13.53 8.36 9.09
CA LEU A 303 12.73 7.43 8.33
C LEU A 303 13.54 6.90 7.16
N GLN A 304 13.67 5.59 7.07
CA GLN A 304 14.33 4.87 5.99
C GLN A 304 13.30 4.39 4.97
N VAL A 305 13.68 4.44 3.70
CA VAL A 305 12.81 4.02 2.59
C VAL A 305 13.13 2.58 2.21
N LEU A 306 12.13 1.71 2.25
CA LEU A 306 12.24 0.32 1.80
C LEU A 306 11.41 0.12 0.53
N GLU A 307 12.08 -0.22 -0.56
CA GLU A 307 11.49 -0.35 -1.90
C GLU A 307 12.04 -1.56 -2.64
N GLU A 308 11.20 -2.20 -3.43
CA GLU A 308 11.56 -3.20 -4.42
C GLU A 308 11.05 -2.75 -5.78
N VAL A 309 11.96 -2.55 -6.73
CA VAL A 309 11.64 -2.17 -8.11
C VAL A 309 11.87 -3.37 -9.01
N ILE A 310 10.80 -3.85 -9.64
CA ILE A 310 10.81 -4.91 -10.65
C ILE A 310 10.71 -4.23 -12.02
N TYR A 311 11.32 -4.77 -13.05
CA TYR A 311 11.38 -4.13 -14.35
C TYR A 311 10.50 -4.83 -15.37
N GLY A 312 9.83 -4.03 -16.22
CA GLY A 312 8.97 -4.48 -17.31
C GLY A 312 7.52 -4.73 -16.89
N LEU A 313 6.57 -4.19 -17.65
CA LEU A 313 5.13 -4.29 -17.34
C LEU A 313 4.66 -5.75 -17.25
N ASP A 314 5.20 -6.63 -18.08
CA ASP A 314 4.83 -8.06 -18.12
C ASP A 314 5.14 -8.80 -16.80
N SER A 315 5.99 -8.24 -15.94
CA SER A 315 6.27 -8.81 -14.60
C SER A 315 5.20 -8.47 -13.55
N ALA A 316 4.24 -7.58 -13.86
CA ALA A 316 3.25 -7.12 -12.88
C ALA A 316 2.36 -8.25 -12.29
N PRO A 317 1.89 -9.27 -13.08
CA PRO A 317 1.18 -10.42 -12.55
C PRO A 317 1.98 -11.18 -11.48
N GLU A 318 3.21 -11.58 -11.80
CA GLU A 318 4.10 -12.29 -10.88
C GLU A 318 4.42 -11.45 -9.65
N ALA A 319 4.64 -10.14 -9.83
CA ALA A 319 4.88 -9.20 -8.74
C ALA A 319 3.72 -9.15 -7.75
N LEU A 320 2.46 -9.15 -8.22
CA LEU A 320 1.28 -9.17 -7.35
C LEU A 320 1.10 -10.53 -6.67
N ILE A 321 1.28 -11.64 -7.39
CA ILE A 321 1.20 -13.00 -6.83
C ILE A 321 2.23 -13.16 -5.71
N GLY A 322 3.48 -12.75 -5.96
CA GLY A 322 4.54 -12.78 -4.95
C GLY A 322 4.26 -11.88 -3.75
N LEU A 323 3.69 -10.70 -3.96
CA LEU A 323 3.29 -9.80 -2.88
C LEU A 323 2.22 -10.44 -1.98
N LEU A 324 1.19 -11.07 -2.56
CA LEU A 324 0.13 -11.77 -1.81
C LEU A 324 0.67 -12.99 -1.05
N ALA A 325 1.71 -13.64 -1.58
CA ALA A 325 2.45 -14.71 -0.88
C ALA A 325 3.39 -14.18 0.21
N GLY A 326 3.53 -12.85 0.34
CA GLY A 326 4.40 -12.21 1.32
C GLY A 326 5.88 -12.27 0.94
N ALA A 327 6.23 -12.31 -0.33
CA ALA A 327 7.62 -12.35 -0.78
C ALA A 327 8.32 -10.96 -0.72
N ASN A 328 7.55 -9.86 -0.71
CA ASN A 328 8.10 -8.50 -0.74
C ASN A 328 8.70 -8.05 0.60
N THR A 329 9.64 -7.12 0.51
CA THR A 329 10.11 -6.28 1.61
C THR A 329 9.94 -4.82 1.23
N GLY A 330 9.21 -4.04 2.05
CA GLY A 330 8.88 -2.66 1.70
C GLY A 330 7.85 -2.53 0.57
N LYS A 331 7.91 -1.41 -0.14
CA LYS A 331 7.02 -1.12 -1.25
C LYS A 331 7.49 -1.80 -2.53
N ARG A 332 6.64 -2.67 -3.09
CA ARG A 332 6.87 -3.28 -4.40
C ARG A 332 6.23 -2.43 -5.50
N MET A 333 6.99 -2.17 -6.55
CA MET A 333 6.54 -1.43 -7.73
C MET A 333 7.19 -2.00 -8.99
N VAL A 334 6.57 -1.76 -10.13
CA VAL A 334 7.09 -2.14 -11.44
C VAL A 334 7.51 -0.89 -12.19
N ARG A 335 8.76 -0.87 -12.66
CA ARG A 335 9.23 0.14 -13.60
C ARG A 335 8.77 -0.27 -15.00
N VAL A 336 7.91 0.56 -15.58
CA VAL A 336 7.30 0.34 -16.90
C VAL A 336 8.06 1.12 -17.97
N GLY A 337 8.26 2.41 -17.75
CA GLY A 337 8.95 3.30 -18.67
C GLY A 337 10.24 3.90 -18.11
N PRO A 338 11.02 4.59 -18.96
CA PRO A 338 12.23 5.32 -18.54
C PRO A 338 11.88 6.46 -17.60
N ASP A 339 12.90 6.96 -16.88
CA ASP A 339 12.78 8.23 -16.16
C ASP A 339 12.51 9.38 -17.14
N PRO A 340 11.89 10.49 -16.69
CA PRO A 340 11.74 11.69 -17.49
C PRO A 340 13.11 12.24 -17.88
N GLU A 341 13.20 12.89 -19.04
CA GLU A 341 14.41 13.57 -19.52
C GLU A 341 14.70 14.86 -18.74
#